data_aa58461021ce0d28056710c7d826e0a6
#
_entry.id   aa58461021ce0d28056710c7d826e0a6
#
_cell.length_a   1.000
_cell.length_b   1.000
_cell.length_c   1.000
_cell.angle_alpha   90.00
_cell.angle_beta   90.00
_cell.angle_gamma   90.00
#
_symmetry.space_group_name_H-M   'P 1'
#
loop_
_entity.id
_entity.type
_entity.pdbx_description
1 polymer ?
#
loop_
_entity_poly.entity_id
_entity_poly.type
_entity_poly.pdbx_seq_one_letter_code
_entity_poly.pdbx_strand_id
1 'polypeptide(L)' 'MNKVVYEGATFQPFKETQKITGLSRQALQRGLDAGIFPHIKSGTRTLFNVPALLEVLEQMSTGDKEGTAQ' A
#
# COMPACT_ATOMS: atom_id res chain seq x y z
N MET A 1 14.21 8.22 9.73
CA MET A 1 14.27 7.68 10.09
C MET A 1 13.70 6.73 9.87
N ASN A 2 12.88 6.44 9.87
CA ASN A 2 12.27 5.40 9.72
C ASN A 2 11.73 5.17 8.47
N LYS A 3 12.41 4.91 7.44
CA LYS A 3 11.92 4.50 6.27
C LYS A 3 11.58 3.12 6.27
N VAL A 4 10.47 2.74 5.82
CA VAL A 4 10.10 1.35 5.71
C VAL A 4 10.90 0.77 4.56
N VAL A 5 11.52 -0.38 4.79
CA VAL A 5 12.30 -1.02 3.78
C VAL A 5 11.69 -2.36 3.46
N TYR A 6 11.33 -2.59 2.23
CA TYR A 6 10.77 -3.86 1.80
C TYR A 6 11.75 -4.50 0.84
N GLU A 7 12.18 -5.70 1.16
CA GLU A 7 13.15 -6.38 0.36
C GLU A 7 12.60 -7.35 -0.64
N GLY A 8 11.34 -7.41 -0.84
CA GLY A 8 10.79 -8.31 -1.82
C GLY A 8 10.74 -7.66 -3.19
N ALA A 9 9.99 -8.24 -4.09
CA ALA A 9 9.85 -7.66 -5.42
C ALA A 9 9.11 -6.35 -5.29
N THR A 10 9.50 -5.36 -6.06
CA THR A 10 8.92 -4.04 -5.99
C THR A 10 7.45 -4.03 -6.34
N PHE A 11 7.07 -4.71 -7.42
CA PHE A 11 5.69 -4.69 -7.85
C PHE A 11 5.01 -6.02 -7.54
N GLN A 12 3.90 -5.97 -6.86
CA GLN A 12 3.19 -7.17 -6.44
C GLN A 12 1.71 -7.07 -6.75
N PRO A 13 1.06 -8.18 -7.07
CA PRO A 13 -0.37 -8.16 -7.35
C PRO A 13 -1.17 -7.98 -6.05
N PHE A 14 -2.49 -7.86 -6.19
CA PHE A 14 -3.35 -7.67 -5.04
C PHE A 14 -3.12 -8.69 -3.94
N LYS A 15 -3.13 -9.95 -4.29
CA LYS A 15 -3.01 -10.99 -3.29
C LYS A 15 -1.76 -10.85 -2.45
N GLU A 16 -0.63 -10.64 -3.08
CA GLU A 16 0.61 -10.54 -2.34
C GLU A 16 0.65 -9.23 -1.55
N THR A 17 0.13 -8.16 -2.12
CA THR A 17 0.09 -6.89 -1.44
C THR A 17 -0.78 -6.97 -0.20
N GLN A 18 -1.87 -7.72 -0.27
CA GLN A 18 -2.70 -7.91 0.90
C GLN A 18 -1.93 -8.59 2.02
N LYS A 19 -1.11 -9.58 1.68
CA LYS A 19 -0.35 -10.27 2.70
C LYS A 19 0.69 -9.37 3.30
N ILE A 20 1.33 -8.56 2.50
CA ILE A 20 2.40 -7.71 2.98
C ILE A 20 1.87 -6.58 3.84
N THR A 21 0.77 -5.98 3.43
CA THR A 21 0.27 -4.79 4.13
C THR A 21 -0.78 -5.09 5.17
N GLY A 22 -1.41 -6.23 5.06
CA GLY A 22 -2.50 -6.56 5.96
C GLY A 22 -3.81 -5.88 5.59
N LEU A 23 -3.85 -5.18 4.47
CA LEU A 23 -5.07 -4.50 4.06
C LEU A 23 -5.99 -5.45 3.31
N SER A 24 -7.28 -5.20 3.37
CA SER A 24 -8.22 -6.02 2.65
C SER A 24 -8.18 -5.65 1.18
N ARG A 25 -8.73 -6.49 0.34
CA ARG A 25 -8.77 -6.21 -1.07
C ARG A 25 -9.59 -4.96 -1.33
N GLN A 26 -10.65 -4.75 -0.58
CA GLN A 26 -11.44 -3.59 -0.75
C GLN A 26 -10.68 -2.33 -0.40
N ALA A 27 -9.89 -2.38 0.65
CA ALA A 27 -9.09 -1.22 1.04
C ALA A 27 -8.08 -0.87 -0.04
N LEU A 28 -7.44 -1.90 -0.64
CA LEU A 28 -6.50 -1.67 -1.71
C LEU A 28 -7.21 -1.08 -2.92
N GLN A 29 -8.39 -1.59 -3.22
CA GLN A 29 -9.13 -1.11 -4.37
C GLN A 29 -9.54 0.34 -4.17
N ARG A 30 -9.94 0.71 -2.97
CA ARG A 30 -10.31 2.06 -2.72
C ARG A 30 -9.14 3.01 -2.89
N GLY A 31 -7.97 2.64 -2.39
CA GLY A 31 -6.79 3.46 -2.55
C GLY A 31 -6.37 3.57 -4.00
N LEU A 32 -6.57 2.50 -4.76
CA LEU A 32 -6.23 2.49 -6.14
C LEU A 32 -7.18 3.44 -6.88
N ASP A 33 -8.48 3.35 -6.62
CA ASP A 33 -9.46 4.17 -7.29
C ASP A 33 -9.29 5.65 -6.94
N ALA A 34 -8.88 5.92 -5.74
CA ALA A 34 -8.66 7.29 -5.32
C ALA A 34 -7.33 7.84 -5.82
N GLY A 35 -6.49 6.98 -6.37
CA GLY A 35 -5.20 7.41 -6.90
C GLY A 35 -4.17 7.71 -5.84
N ILE A 36 -4.37 7.21 -4.62
CA ILE A 36 -3.42 7.48 -3.57
C ILE A 36 -2.43 6.34 -3.38
N PHE A 37 -2.72 5.15 -3.90
CA PHE A 37 -1.78 4.05 -3.76
C PHE A 37 -0.99 3.88 -5.06
N PRO A 38 0.33 3.89 -4.98
CA PRO A 38 1.15 3.78 -6.18
C PRO A 38 1.00 2.41 -6.82
N HIS A 39 0.75 2.37 -8.09
CA HIS A 39 0.54 1.12 -8.81
C HIS A 39 0.84 1.29 -10.29
N ILE A 40 0.92 0.19 -11.01
CA ILE A 40 1.04 0.22 -12.45
C ILE A 40 0.10 -0.82 -13.00
N LYS A 41 -0.28 -0.68 -14.25
CA LYS A 41 -1.07 -1.67 -14.91
C LYS A 41 -0.21 -2.38 -15.92
N SER A 42 -0.23 -3.69 -15.91
CA SER A 42 0.52 -4.49 -16.84
C SER A 42 -0.49 -5.41 -17.52
N GLY A 43 -0.94 -5.06 -18.70
CA GLY A 43 -1.99 -5.82 -19.36
C GLY A 43 -3.25 -5.70 -18.58
N THR A 44 -3.81 -6.81 -18.16
CA THR A 44 -5.02 -6.80 -17.38
C THR A 44 -4.72 -6.87 -15.89
N ARG A 45 -3.46 -6.85 -15.50
CA ARG A 45 -3.13 -6.99 -14.12
C ARG A 45 -2.75 -5.67 -13.52
N THR A 46 -3.09 -5.47 -12.27
CA THR A 46 -2.67 -4.29 -11.52
C THR A 46 -1.62 -4.73 -10.53
N LEU A 47 -0.50 -4.04 -10.51
CA LEU A 47 0.57 -4.37 -9.58
C LEU A 47 0.84 -3.13 -8.74
N PHE A 48 0.98 -3.34 -7.43
CA PHE A 48 1.23 -2.23 -6.52
C PHE A 48 2.73 -2.06 -6.31
N ASN A 49 3.18 -0.82 -6.27
CA ASN A 49 4.58 -0.54 -5.98
C ASN A 49 4.69 -0.60 -4.46
N VAL A 50 5.08 -1.74 -3.95
CA VAL A 50 5.04 -2.01 -2.52
C VAL A 50 5.89 -1.07 -1.69
N PRO A 51 7.14 -0.80 -2.01
CA PRO A 51 7.93 0.12 -1.21
C PRO A 51 7.28 1.50 -1.10
N ALA A 52 6.77 2.01 -2.20
CA ALA A 52 6.13 3.32 -2.18
C ALA A 52 4.81 3.26 -1.44
N LEU A 53 4.08 2.16 -1.58
CA LEU A 53 2.82 1.99 -0.88
C LEU A 53 3.05 1.95 0.63
N LEU A 54 4.08 1.28 1.06
CA LEU A 54 4.37 1.20 2.48
C LEU A 54 4.68 2.59 3.04
N GLU A 55 5.33 3.42 2.26
CA GLU A 55 5.58 4.77 2.69
C GLU A 55 4.31 5.58 2.81
N VAL A 56 3.39 5.40 1.89
CA VAL A 56 2.12 6.08 1.92
C VAL A 56 1.37 5.66 3.18
N LEU A 57 1.37 4.36 3.45
CA LEU A 57 0.67 3.86 4.62
C LEU A 57 1.30 4.38 5.91
N GLU A 58 2.59 4.51 5.91
CA GLU A 58 3.26 5.00 7.07
C GLU A 58 2.90 6.45 7.33
N GLN A 59 2.76 7.25 6.31
CA GLN A 59 2.36 8.60 6.48
C GLN A 59 0.93 8.72 6.93
N MET A 60 0.05 7.88 6.42
CA MET A 60 -1.31 7.86 6.84
C MET A 60 -1.41 7.46 8.29
N SER A 61 -0.61 6.48 8.66
CA SER A 61 -0.60 5.99 10.00
C SER A 61 -0.15 7.07 10.96
N THR A 62 0.80 7.89 10.57
CA THR A 62 1.28 8.92 11.41
C THR A 62 0.17 9.90 11.68
N GLY A 63 -0.61 10.20 10.70
CA GLY A 63 -1.68 11.07 10.90
C GLY A 63 -2.75 10.49 11.76
N ASP A 64 -2.98 9.17 11.62
CA ASP A 64 -3.96 8.54 12.33
C ASP A 64 -3.63 8.45 13.70
N LYS A 65 -2.45 8.33 14.11
CA LYS A 65 -2.08 8.05 15.32
C LYS A 65 -2.64 8.99 16.23
N GLU A 66 -2.87 10.16 15.92
CA GLU A 66 -3.39 10.92 16.77
C GLU A 66 -4.72 10.68 16.88
N GLY A 67 -5.36 10.44 15.96
CA GLY A 67 -6.72 10.18 16.04
C GLY A 67 -7.03 9.02 16.70
N THR A 68 -6.40 8.09 16.66
CA THR A 68 -6.78 6.92 17.05
C THR A 68 -6.74 6.76 18.25
N ALA A 69 -6.18 7.30 18.59
CA ALA A 69 -6.23 7.03 19.69
C ALA A 69 -7.21 6.25 19.95
N GLN A 70 -7.84 6.00 19.60
CA GLN A 70 -8.80 5.24 19.83
C GLN A 70 -8.68 4.46 20.16
#